data_5496ab1b0090f2d7e5329ee80c9121de
#
_entry.id   5496ab1b0090f2d7e5329ee80c9121de
#
_cell.length_a   1.000
_cell.length_b   1.000
_cell.length_c   1.000
_cell.angle_alpha   90.00
_cell.angle_beta   90.00
_cell.angle_gamma   90.00
#
_symmetry.space_group_name_H-M   'P 1'
#
loop_
_entity.id
_entity.type
_entity.pdbx_description
1 polymer ?
#
loop_
_entity_poly.entity_id
_entity_poly.type
_entity_poly.pdbx_seq_one_letter_code
_entity_poly.pdbx_strand_id
1 'polypeptide(L)'
;MSRQRLGQHFLHDLGWRKRILATLPLAANQTWIEIGPGHGEMTQLLVGEGRRIIAIETDQRLAAGLRAARDNDPAQWPGLEIVTADVLATKIGDLATGTIHVYGNLPYYITSPILHHLFRWAAQIASIHIVIQLEVAERIAAHPDVRDYGYLSALCQFYAQPRIALRIPPGAFRPPPKVKSALLGMTLPGAQANLNIVGTAEEKHFLEFVQTCFSQKRKTLRNNLLAIASDKKIHEALAVSALRPDARAEQLTLPQFAALFAQLAR
;
A
#
# COMPACT_ATOMS: atom_id res chain seq x y z
N MET A 1 3.34 -33.15 7.03
CA MET A 1 4.40 -32.48 6.27
C MET A 1 4.22 -30.99 6.40
N SER A 2 5.14 -30.30 7.08
CA SER A 2 5.10 -28.85 7.29
C SER A 2 5.28 -28.16 5.94
N ARG A 3 4.22 -27.48 5.44
CA ARG A 3 4.37 -26.53 4.34
C ARG A 3 5.34 -25.45 4.80
N GLN A 4 6.53 -25.46 4.23
CA GLN A 4 7.54 -24.43 4.40
C GLN A 4 6.86 -23.08 4.10
N ARG A 5 6.68 -22.26 5.12
CA ARG A 5 5.96 -20.99 5.01
C ARG A 5 6.74 -20.05 4.11
N LEU A 6 6.22 -19.84 2.93
CA LEU A 6 6.78 -19.00 1.89
C LEU A 6 7.00 -17.57 2.43
N GLY A 7 8.26 -17.23 2.65
CA GLY A 7 8.70 -15.83 2.64
C GLY A 7 8.43 -14.97 3.87
N GLN A 8 8.20 -15.51 5.06
CA GLN A 8 8.14 -14.71 6.28
C GLN A 8 9.54 -14.33 6.76
N HIS A 9 9.82 -13.04 6.81
CA HIS A 9 11.06 -12.46 7.34
C HIS A 9 10.68 -11.55 8.52
N PHE A 10 10.95 -11.98 9.74
CA PHE A 10 10.62 -11.21 10.94
C PHE A 10 11.68 -10.14 11.19
N LEU A 11 11.26 -8.91 11.41
CA LEU A 11 12.14 -7.80 11.74
C LEU A 11 12.65 -7.97 13.19
N HIS A 12 13.81 -8.62 13.33
CA HIS A 12 14.35 -9.03 14.63
C HIS A 12 15.19 -7.96 15.32
N ASP A 13 15.87 -7.12 14.55
CA ASP A 13 16.80 -6.12 15.09
C ASP A 13 16.03 -4.99 15.80
N LEU A 14 16.28 -4.81 17.11
CA LEU A 14 15.64 -3.80 17.94
C LEU A 14 16.00 -2.37 17.48
N GLY A 15 17.22 -2.15 17.01
CA GLY A 15 17.65 -0.83 16.54
C GLY A 15 16.86 -0.40 15.31
N TRP A 16 16.60 -1.33 14.37
CA TRP A 16 15.76 -1.05 13.21
C TRP A 16 14.29 -0.86 13.57
N ARG A 17 13.74 -1.64 14.51
CA ARG A 17 12.38 -1.42 15.01
C ARG A 17 12.21 -0.03 15.62
N LYS A 18 13.17 0.42 16.44
CA LYS A 18 13.16 1.78 17.02
C LYS A 18 13.28 2.87 15.96
N ARG A 19 14.11 2.68 14.91
CA ARG A 19 14.19 3.61 13.78
C ARG A 19 12.87 3.70 13.02
N ILE A 20 12.21 2.58 12.77
CA ILE A 20 10.87 2.56 12.15
C ILE A 20 9.90 3.33 13.04
N LEU A 21 9.82 2.99 14.32
CA LEU A 21 8.93 3.66 15.26
C LEU A 21 9.09 5.19 15.23
N ALA A 22 10.33 5.66 15.20
CA ALA A 22 10.65 7.10 15.16
C ALA A 22 10.19 7.81 13.87
N THR A 23 9.87 7.06 12.81
CA THR A 23 9.33 7.64 11.55
C THR A 23 7.81 7.62 11.49
N LEU A 24 7.14 6.86 12.36
CA LEU A 24 5.68 6.78 12.36
C LEU A 24 5.09 8.04 13.00
N PRO A 25 3.95 8.56 12.50
CA PRO A 25 3.28 9.73 13.05
C PRO A 25 2.46 9.36 14.29
N LEU A 26 3.13 8.78 15.30
CA LEU A 26 2.48 8.32 16.52
C LEU A 26 2.03 9.49 17.38
N ALA A 27 0.77 9.47 17.78
CA ALA A 27 0.20 10.38 18.75
C ALA A 27 -0.73 9.63 19.73
N ALA A 28 -1.07 10.25 20.82
CA ALA A 28 -2.01 9.69 21.80
C ALA A 28 -3.39 9.45 21.18
N ASN A 29 -4.09 8.44 21.67
CA ASN A 29 -5.47 8.10 21.31
C ASN A 29 -5.72 7.80 19.83
N GLN A 30 -4.67 7.51 19.03
CA GLN A 30 -4.82 7.06 17.66
C GLN A 30 -5.23 5.59 17.58
N THR A 31 -5.95 5.22 16.51
CA THR A 31 -6.18 3.82 16.13
C THR A 31 -5.19 3.39 15.06
N TRP A 32 -4.47 2.32 15.34
CA TRP A 32 -3.53 1.68 14.42
C TRP A 32 -3.98 0.27 14.08
N ILE A 33 -3.89 -0.10 12.82
CA ILE A 33 -4.02 -1.48 12.37
C ILE A 33 -2.62 -1.99 12.05
N GLU A 34 -2.20 -3.06 12.73
CA GLU A 34 -0.97 -3.78 12.40
C GLU A 34 -1.29 -5.03 11.59
N ILE A 35 -0.74 -5.11 10.38
CA ILE A 35 -0.90 -6.26 9.50
C ILE A 35 0.28 -7.21 9.68
N GLY A 36 0.01 -8.43 10.11
CA GLY A 36 1.02 -9.46 10.35
C GLY A 36 1.93 -9.14 11.53
N PRO A 37 1.40 -9.03 12.77
CA PRO A 37 2.19 -8.72 13.96
C PRO A 37 3.25 -9.80 14.27
N GLY A 38 3.09 -11.00 13.77
CA GLY A 38 3.99 -12.11 14.03
C GLY A 38 4.08 -12.46 15.51
N HIS A 39 5.27 -12.33 16.08
CA HIS A 39 5.50 -12.55 17.52
C HIS A 39 5.21 -11.31 18.39
N GLY A 40 4.78 -10.19 17.78
CA GLY A 40 4.42 -8.96 18.49
C GLY A 40 5.58 -8.02 18.80
N GLU A 41 6.77 -8.24 18.17
CA GLU A 41 7.95 -7.42 18.46
C GLU A 41 7.76 -5.94 18.09
N MET A 42 7.00 -5.64 17.04
CA MET A 42 6.68 -4.26 16.69
C MET A 42 5.43 -3.78 17.42
N THR A 43 4.46 -4.67 17.64
CA THR A 43 3.25 -4.41 18.42
C THR A 43 3.58 -3.81 19.80
N GLN A 44 4.56 -4.39 20.52
CA GLN A 44 5.04 -3.89 21.82
C GLN A 44 5.53 -2.44 21.78
N LEU A 45 6.05 -2.00 20.65
CA LEU A 45 6.51 -0.62 20.47
C LEU A 45 5.37 0.33 20.05
N LEU A 46 4.32 -0.21 19.45
CA LEU A 46 3.17 0.57 19.00
C LEU A 46 2.17 0.86 20.13
N VAL A 47 2.02 -0.06 21.09
CA VAL A 47 1.08 0.12 22.22
C VAL A 47 1.46 1.29 23.13
N GLY A 48 0.53 1.78 23.93
CA GLY A 48 0.73 2.85 24.91
C GLY A 48 0.12 4.20 24.50
N GLU A 49 0.20 5.17 25.38
CA GLU A 49 -0.33 6.54 25.20
C GLU A 49 -1.82 6.59 24.79
N GLY A 50 -2.64 5.64 25.27
CA GLY A 50 -4.05 5.54 24.92
C GLY A 50 -4.34 5.07 23.50
N ARG A 51 -3.31 4.65 22.73
CA ARG A 51 -3.50 4.12 21.38
C ARG A 51 -4.26 2.79 21.41
N ARG A 52 -5.14 2.62 20.44
CA ARG A 52 -5.82 1.35 20.14
C ARG A 52 -5.08 0.66 19.01
N ILE A 53 -4.56 -0.53 19.27
CA ILE A 53 -3.83 -1.34 18.26
C ILE A 53 -4.68 -2.54 17.91
N ILE A 54 -5.05 -2.67 16.63
CA ILE A 54 -5.78 -3.83 16.09
C ILE A 54 -4.80 -4.63 15.24
N ALA A 55 -4.33 -5.74 15.81
CA ALA A 55 -3.35 -6.62 15.16
C ALA A 55 -4.07 -7.73 14.39
N ILE A 56 -3.93 -7.74 13.06
CA ILE A 56 -4.54 -8.74 12.17
C ILE A 56 -3.48 -9.79 11.80
N GLU A 57 -3.67 -11.03 12.28
CA GLU A 57 -2.76 -12.15 12.02
C GLU A 57 -3.51 -13.33 11.40
N THR A 58 -3.01 -13.80 10.26
CA THR A 58 -3.61 -14.95 9.56
C THR A 58 -3.18 -16.31 10.14
N ASP A 59 -2.00 -16.35 10.78
CA ASP A 59 -1.50 -17.55 11.44
C ASP A 59 -2.12 -17.72 12.81
N GLN A 60 -2.97 -18.73 12.96
CA GLN A 60 -3.67 -19.03 14.22
C GLN A 60 -2.71 -19.27 15.40
N ARG A 61 -1.52 -19.85 15.18
CA ARG A 61 -0.55 -20.13 16.24
C ARG A 61 0.12 -18.84 16.72
N LEU A 62 0.50 -17.95 15.78
CA LEU A 62 1.07 -16.64 16.12
C LEU A 62 0.02 -15.77 16.84
N ALA A 63 -1.20 -15.73 16.34
CA ALA A 63 -2.30 -15.01 16.98
C ALA A 63 -2.61 -15.54 18.39
N ALA A 64 -2.61 -16.87 18.59
CA ALA A 64 -2.79 -17.48 19.91
C ALA A 64 -1.63 -17.15 20.86
N GLY A 65 -0.38 -17.21 20.36
CA GLY A 65 0.81 -16.83 21.14
C GLY A 65 0.75 -15.36 21.59
N LEU A 66 0.34 -14.46 20.71
CA LEU A 66 0.21 -13.04 21.05
C LEU A 66 -0.91 -12.78 22.05
N ARG A 67 -2.06 -13.49 21.94
CA ARG A 67 -3.13 -13.43 22.96
C ARG A 67 -2.63 -13.91 24.31
N ALA A 68 -1.93 -15.07 24.35
CA ALA A 68 -1.40 -15.59 25.58
C ALA A 68 -0.38 -14.62 26.24
N ALA A 69 0.48 -13.97 25.44
CA ALA A 69 1.39 -12.95 25.95
C ALA A 69 0.66 -11.74 26.53
N ARG A 70 -0.38 -11.24 25.87
CA ARG A 70 -1.23 -10.15 26.37
C ARG A 70 -1.96 -10.54 27.65
N ASP A 71 -2.55 -11.72 27.67
CA ASP A 71 -3.38 -12.18 28.83
C ASP A 71 -2.52 -12.48 30.06
N ASN A 72 -1.25 -12.90 29.87
CA ASN A 72 -0.29 -13.12 30.95
C ASN A 72 0.24 -11.82 31.57
N ASP A 73 0.38 -10.75 30.77
CA ASP A 73 0.84 -9.44 31.25
C ASP A 73 0.11 -8.31 30.51
N PRO A 74 -1.17 -8.05 30.85
CA PRO A 74 -1.97 -7.02 30.19
C PRO A 74 -1.37 -5.60 30.24
N ALA A 75 -0.56 -5.34 31.26
CA ALA A 75 0.07 -4.03 31.44
C ALA A 75 1.11 -3.71 30.34
N GLN A 76 1.71 -4.72 29.73
CA GLN A 76 2.62 -4.56 28.59
C GLN A 76 1.90 -4.37 27.25
N TRP A 77 0.59 -4.61 27.17
CA TRP A 77 -0.19 -4.61 25.94
C TRP A 77 -1.45 -3.71 26.02
N PRO A 78 -1.32 -2.47 26.53
CA PRO A 78 -2.48 -1.61 26.67
C PRO A 78 -3.11 -1.31 25.30
N GLY A 79 -4.42 -1.46 25.20
CA GLY A 79 -5.18 -1.16 24.00
C GLY A 79 -4.99 -2.13 22.83
N LEU A 80 -4.36 -3.31 23.05
CA LEU A 80 -4.17 -4.31 22.01
C LEU A 80 -5.40 -5.20 21.82
N GLU A 81 -5.90 -5.24 20.59
CA GLU A 81 -6.90 -6.19 20.10
C GLU A 81 -6.26 -7.10 19.04
N ILE A 82 -6.58 -8.40 19.07
CA ILE A 82 -6.00 -9.38 18.14
C ILE A 82 -7.11 -10.03 17.33
N VAL A 83 -7.07 -9.83 16.02
CA VAL A 83 -8.00 -10.39 15.03
C VAL A 83 -7.30 -11.51 14.29
N THR A 84 -7.80 -12.76 14.42
CA THR A 84 -7.28 -13.89 13.63
C THR A 84 -8.03 -13.95 12.31
N ALA A 85 -7.47 -13.37 11.26
CA ALA A 85 -8.10 -13.29 9.94
C ALA A 85 -7.07 -13.07 8.83
N ASP A 86 -7.48 -13.35 7.60
CA ASP A 86 -6.78 -12.84 6.42
C ASP A 86 -7.15 -11.37 6.22
N VAL A 87 -6.15 -10.50 6.16
CA VAL A 87 -6.36 -9.06 5.94
C VAL A 87 -7.12 -8.78 4.66
N LEU A 88 -6.92 -9.58 3.59
CA LEU A 88 -7.62 -9.41 2.32
C LEU A 88 -9.11 -9.75 2.40
N ALA A 89 -9.52 -10.57 3.38
CA ALA A 89 -10.92 -10.90 3.65
C ALA A 89 -11.55 -9.99 4.73
N THR A 90 -10.75 -9.18 5.41
CA THR A 90 -11.18 -8.34 6.53
C THR A 90 -11.69 -7.00 6.03
N LYS A 91 -12.88 -6.59 6.46
CA LYS A 91 -13.41 -5.25 6.19
C LYS A 91 -12.75 -4.25 7.15
N ILE A 92 -11.70 -3.60 6.68
CA ILE A 92 -10.88 -2.68 7.48
C ILE A 92 -11.70 -1.57 8.13
N GLY A 93 -12.67 -1.01 7.39
CA GLY A 93 -13.53 0.06 7.90
C GLY A 93 -14.49 -0.35 9.02
N ASP A 94 -14.77 -1.65 9.17
CA ASP A 94 -15.65 -2.16 10.24
C ASP A 94 -14.87 -2.36 11.56
N LEU A 95 -13.53 -2.33 11.52
CA LEU A 95 -12.69 -2.56 12.70
C LEU A 95 -12.60 -1.35 13.64
N ALA A 96 -12.76 -0.15 13.09
CA ALA A 96 -12.67 1.07 13.89
C ALA A 96 -13.55 2.18 13.31
N THR A 97 -14.05 3.03 14.20
CA THR A 97 -14.69 4.30 13.83
C THR A 97 -13.64 5.41 13.79
N GLY A 98 -13.75 6.32 12.82
CA GLY A 98 -12.82 7.44 12.67
C GLY A 98 -11.55 7.11 11.89
N THR A 99 -10.51 7.87 12.16
CA THR A 99 -9.27 7.84 11.40
C THR A 99 -8.37 6.68 11.82
N ILE A 100 -7.83 5.96 10.83
CA ILE A 100 -6.99 4.79 11.01
C ILE A 100 -5.59 5.05 10.44
N HIS A 101 -4.58 4.57 11.14
CA HIS A 101 -3.21 4.43 10.65
C HIS A 101 -2.89 2.95 10.45
N VAL A 102 -2.13 2.62 9.43
CA VAL A 102 -1.77 1.23 9.12
C VAL A 102 -0.26 1.05 9.20
N TYR A 103 0.17 0.00 9.90
CA TYR A 103 1.54 -0.49 9.87
C TYR A 103 1.56 -1.97 9.46
N GLY A 104 2.61 -2.42 8.78
CA GLY A 104 2.82 -3.84 8.52
C GLY A 104 4.19 -4.15 7.95
N ASN A 105 4.76 -5.29 8.37
CA ASN A 105 5.90 -5.93 7.71
C ASN A 105 5.34 -7.01 6.77
N LEU A 106 5.08 -6.61 5.51
CA LEU A 106 4.27 -7.40 4.59
C LEU A 106 5.07 -8.54 3.94
N PRO A 107 4.47 -9.73 3.77
CA PRO A 107 5.02 -10.74 2.87
C PRO A 107 5.13 -10.18 1.44
N TYR A 108 6.29 -10.35 0.81
CA TYR A 108 6.62 -9.67 -0.45
C TYR A 108 5.69 -10.03 -1.62
N TYR A 109 5.11 -11.23 -1.61
CA TYR A 109 4.26 -11.71 -2.70
C TYR A 109 2.82 -11.16 -2.69
N ILE A 110 2.37 -10.54 -1.57
CA ILE A 110 1.00 -10.01 -1.42
C ILE A 110 0.94 -8.49 -1.22
N THR A 111 2.05 -7.77 -1.38
CA THR A 111 2.11 -6.31 -1.22
C THR A 111 1.06 -5.59 -2.07
N SER A 112 0.99 -5.90 -3.38
CA SER A 112 0.04 -5.24 -4.28
C SER A 112 -1.43 -5.56 -3.94
N PRO A 113 -1.85 -6.80 -3.72
CA PRO A 113 -3.20 -7.10 -3.24
C PRO A 113 -3.58 -6.37 -1.94
N ILE A 114 -2.67 -6.29 -0.97
CA ILE A 114 -2.93 -5.58 0.30
C ILE A 114 -3.13 -4.08 0.05
N LEU A 115 -2.31 -3.44 -0.78
CA LEU A 115 -2.48 -2.02 -1.12
C LEU A 115 -3.82 -1.75 -1.80
N HIS A 116 -4.19 -2.57 -2.80
CA HIS A 116 -5.52 -2.49 -3.42
C HIS A 116 -6.65 -2.63 -2.41
N HIS A 117 -6.50 -3.56 -1.46
CA HIS A 117 -7.50 -3.78 -0.42
C HIS A 117 -7.61 -2.58 0.53
N LEU A 118 -6.48 -2.03 1.01
CA LEU A 118 -6.44 -0.87 1.90
C LEU A 118 -7.04 0.38 1.24
N PHE A 119 -6.76 0.62 -0.03
CA PHE A 119 -7.29 1.80 -0.75
C PHE A 119 -8.82 1.79 -0.90
N ARG A 120 -9.49 0.65 -0.77
CA ARG A 120 -10.97 0.61 -0.68
C ARG A 120 -11.50 1.37 0.55
N TRP A 121 -10.64 1.63 1.54
CA TRP A 121 -10.92 2.32 2.79
C TRP A 121 -10.14 3.63 2.91
N ALA A 122 -9.68 4.18 1.78
CA ALA A 122 -8.82 5.36 1.75
C ALA A 122 -9.43 6.57 2.49
N ALA A 123 -10.75 6.69 2.50
CA ALA A 123 -11.45 7.77 3.22
C ALA A 123 -11.25 7.72 4.76
N GLN A 124 -10.98 6.54 5.32
CA GLN A 124 -10.75 6.35 6.75
C GLN A 124 -9.27 6.23 7.12
N ILE A 125 -8.40 5.97 6.14
CA ILE A 125 -6.96 5.77 6.38
C ILE A 125 -6.22 7.10 6.21
N ALA A 126 -5.55 7.56 7.27
CA ALA A 126 -4.71 8.75 7.22
C ALA A 126 -3.29 8.44 6.74
N SER A 127 -2.75 7.28 7.10
CA SER A 127 -1.41 6.88 6.66
C SER A 127 -1.23 5.37 6.63
N ILE A 128 -0.36 4.93 5.72
CA ILE A 128 0.07 3.54 5.57
C ILE A 128 1.60 3.51 5.64
N HIS A 129 2.14 2.70 6.54
CA HIS A 129 3.58 2.51 6.74
C HIS A 129 3.89 1.02 6.62
N ILE A 130 4.53 0.63 5.52
CA ILE A 130 4.78 -0.79 5.24
C ILE A 130 6.25 -1.07 4.97
N VAL A 131 6.72 -2.19 5.53
CA VAL A 131 8.03 -2.74 5.20
C VAL A 131 7.85 -3.74 4.07
N ILE A 132 8.50 -3.47 2.93
CA ILE A 132 8.40 -4.23 1.68
C ILE A 132 9.77 -4.34 1.01
N GLN A 133 9.88 -5.08 -0.09
CA GLN A 133 11.12 -5.11 -0.89
C GLN A 133 11.46 -3.70 -1.39
N LEU A 134 12.76 -3.34 -1.35
CA LEU A 134 13.25 -2.04 -1.79
C LEU A 134 12.86 -1.73 -3.25
N GLU A 135 12.99 -2.69 -4.15
CA GLU A 135 12.60 -2.53 -5.56
C GLU A 135 11.10 -2.18 -5.71
N VAL A 136 10.24 -2.82 -4.91
CA VAL A 136 8.79 -2.52 -4.95
C VAL A 136 8.51 -1.13 -4.38
N ALA A 137 9.21 -0.72 -3.31
CA ALA A 137 9.09 0.62 -2.75
C ALA A 137 9.58 1.70 -3.74
N GLU A 138 10.70 1.46 -4.44
CA GLU A 138 11.23 2.34 -5.48
C GLU A 138 10.27 2.45 -6.66
N ARG A 139 9.65 1.35 -7.07
CA ARG A 139 8.60 1.37 -8.10
C ARG A 139 7.38 2.18 -7.66
N ILE A 140 6.89 2.01 -6.43
CA ILE A 140 5.73 2.76 -5.92
C ILE A 140 6.02 4.27 -5.86
N ALA A 141 7.24 4.64 -5.44
CA ALA A 141 7.66 6.03 -5.31
C ALA A 141 8.21 6.65 -6.61
N ALA A 142 8.28 5.88 -7.70
CA ALA A 142 8.79 6.34 -8.99
C ALA A 142 7.90 7.44 -9.59
N HIS A 143 8.52 8.44 -10.21
CA HIS A 143 7.82 9.50 -10.95
C HIS A 143 7.63 9.12 -12.43
N PRO A 144 6.72 9.77 -13.16
CA PRO A 144 6.65 9.64 -14.62
C PRO A 144 8.00 9.85 -15.30
N ASP A 145 8.16 9.30 -16.49
CA ASP A 145 9.38 9.30 -17.32
C ASP A 145 10.56 8.48 -16.77
N VAL A 146 10.39 7.74 -15.67
CA VAL A 146 11.39 6.77 -15.23
C VAL A 146 10.94 5.35 -15.49
N ARG A 147 11.90 4.45 -15.74
CA ARG A 147 11.65 3.05 -16.11
C ARG A 147 10.79 2.30 -15.08
N ASP A 148 10.90 2.63 -13.80
CA ASP A 148 10.21 1.90 -12.73
C ASP A 148 8.78 2.38 -12.51
N TYR A 149 8.39 3.52 -13.09
CA TYR A 149 7.01 3.98 -13.04
C TYR A 149 6.08 3.00 -13.76
N GLY A 150 4.97 2.68 -13.12
CA GLY A 150 4.00 1.71 -13.63
C GLY A 150 2.64 1.84 -12.98
N TYR A 151 1.73 0.90 -13.27
CA TYR A 151 0.38 0.92 -12.70
C TYR A 151 0.37 1.01 -11.16
N LEU A 152 1.26 0.28 -10.48
CA LEU A 152 1.33 0.31 -9.01
C LEU A 152 1.78 1.69 -8.50
N SER A 153 2.65 2.39 -9.23
CA SER A 153 3.04 3.77 -8.95
C SER A 153 1.83 4.71 -9.07
N ALA A 154 1.15 4.63 -10.22
CA ALA A 154 -0.04 5.44 -10.49
C ALA A 154 -1.16 5.19 -9.48
N LEU A 155 -1.44 3.92 -9.14
CA LEU A 155 -2.42 3.54 -8.14
C LEU A 155 -2.10 4.14 -6.76
N CYS A 156 -0.87 3.96 -6.27
CA CYS A 156 -0.49 4.46 -4.95
C CYS A 156 -0.47 5.99 -4.91
N GLN A 157 -0.02 6.64 -5.98
CA GLN A 157 0.01 8.11 -6.08
C GLN A 157 -1.37 8.72 -6.30
N PHE A 158 -2.32 7.96 -6.80
CA PHE A 158 -3.73 8.39 -6.88
C PHE A 158 -4.33 8.56 -5.48
N TYR A 159 -4.06 7.66 -4.54
CA TYR A 159 -4.61 7.70 -3.19
C TYR A 159 -3.72 8.40 -2.15
N ALA A 160 -2.42 8.47 -2.38
CA ALA A 160 -1.45 8.84 -1.35
C ALA A 160 -0.23 9.53 -1.93
N GLN A 161 0.60 10.04 -1.02
CA GLN A 161 1.94 10.54 -1.32
C GLN A 161 2.99 9.53 -0.83
N PRO A 162 3.47 8.61 -1.68
CA PRO A 162 4.43 7.60 -1.29
C PRO A 162 5.84 8.19 -1.10
N ARG A 163 6.51 7.78 -0.02
CA ARG A 163 7.90 8.16 0.27
C ARG A 163 8.65 7.00 0.91
N ILE A 164 9.85 6.71 0.43
CA ILE A 164 10.77 5.78 1.10
C ILE A 164 11.35 6.49 2.32
N ALA A 165 10.92 6.07 3.52
CA ALA A 165 11.37 6.64 4.78
C ALA A 165 12.71 6.03 5.24
N LEU A 166 12.89 4.70 5.07
CA LEU A 166 14.11 3.99 5.47
C LEU A 166 14.46 2.91 4.45
N ARG A 167 15.75 2.66 4.24
CA ARG A 167 16.28 1.48 3.54
C ARG A 167 16.84 0.52 4.57
N ILE A 168 16.34 -0.73 4.60
CA ILE A 168 16.59 -1.72 5.65
C ILE A 168 17.42 -2.87 5.08
N PRO A 169 18.59 -3.18 5.66
CA PRO A 169 19.42 -4.27 5.17
C PRO A 169 18.85 -5.65 5.53
N PRO A 170 19.19 -6.70 4.78
CA PRO A 170 18.74 -8.07 5.07
C PRO A 170 19.05 -8.57 6.48
N GLY A 171 20.18 -8.16 7.06
CA GLY A 171 20.59 -8.56 8.40
C GLY A 171 19.68 -8.09 9.54
N ALA A 172 18.75 -7.15 9.28
CA ALA A 172 17.74 -6.73 10.25
C ALA A 172 16.65 -7.79 10.48
N PHE A 173 16.57 -8.83 9.63
CA PHE A 173 15.50 -9.81 9.62
C PHE A 173 16.00 -11.22 9.96
N ARG A 174 15.10 -12.07 10.46
CA ARG A 174 15.31 -13.51 10.65
C ARG A 174 14.11 -14.30 10.10
N PRO A 175 14.35 -15.26 9.17
CA PRO A 175 15.59 -15.41 8.39
C PRO A 175 15.83 -14.17 7.51
N PRO A 176 17.10 -13.86 7.15
CA PRO A 176 17.39 -12.71 6.30
C PRO A 176 16.82 -12.91 4.89
N PRO A 177 16.17 -11.90 4.29
CA PRO A 177 15.75 -11.94 2.89
C PRO A 177 16.95 -11.85 1.96
N LYS A 178 16.77 -12.29 0.70
CA LYS A 178 17.82 -12.21 -0.33
C LYS A 178 18.03 -10.78 -0.86
N VAL A 179 17.09 -9.89 -0.62
CA VAL A 179 17.07 -8.51 -1.13
C VAL A 179 16.90 -7.51 0.00
N LYS A 180 17.30 -6.26 -0.22
CA LYS A 180 17.04 -5.16 0.72
C LYS A 180 15.54 -4.90 0.84
N SER A 181 15.13 -4.40 1.99
CA SER A 181 13.77 -3.92 2.26
C SER A 181 13.74 -2.39 2.40
N ALA A 182 12.56 -1.83 2.41
CA ALA A 182 12.36 -0.43 2.72
C ALA A 182 11.10 -0.25 3.58
N LEU A 183 11.12 0.75 4.44
CA LEU A 183 9.90 1.32 4.99
C LEU A 183 9.37 2.34 4.01
N LEU A 184 8.22 2.04 3.41
CA LEU A 184 7.45 2.96 2.59
C LEU A 184 6.38 3.61 3.45
N GLY A 185 6.40 4.93 3.55
CA GLY A 185 5.34 5.73 4.15
C GLY A 185 4.45 6.33 3.05
N MET A 186 3.16 6.31 3.28
CA MET A 186 2.15 6.91 2.41
C MET A 186 1.18 7.70 3.28
N THR A 187 1.09 9.01 3.04
CA THR A 187 0.09 9.87 3.68
C THR A 187 -1.10 9.98 2.75
N LEU A 188 -2.28 9.71 3.25
CA LEU A 188 -3.52 9.82 2.51
C LEU A 188 -4.22 11.12 2.94
N PRO A 189 -4.51 12.03 2.03
CA PRO A 189 -5.11 13.32 2.36
C PRO A 189 -6.62 13.24 2.64
N GLY A 190 -7.15 12.02 2.87
CA GLY A 190 -8.57 11.78 3.10
C GLY A 190 -9.41 11.78 1.82
N ALA A 191 -10.73 11.73 1.96
CA ALA A 191 -11.67 11.65 0.85
C ALA A 191 -11.59 12.80 -0.18
N GLN A 192 -10.87 13.89 0.12
CA GLN A 192 -10.80 15.06 -0.74
C GLN A 192 -9.67 15.04 -1.78
N ALA A 193 -8.67 14.18 -1.63
CA ALA A 193 -7.47 14.23 -2.47
C ALA A 193 -7.71 13.85 -3.93
N ASN A 194 -8.61 12.92 -4.16
CA ASN A 194 -8.84 12.34 -5.48
C ASN A 194 -9.84 13.15 -6.30
N LEU A 195 -10.61 14.06 -5.65
CA LEU A 195 -11.62 14.90 -6.30
C LEU A 195 -11.02 15.84 -7.35
N ASN A 196 -9.71 16.13 -7.26
CA ASN A 196 -9.03 16.98 -8.24
C ASN A 196 -8.59 16.23 -9.51
N ILE A 197 -8.66 14.90 -9.53
CA ILE A 197 -8.24 14.08 -10.67
C ILE A 197 -9.46 13.56 -11.41
N VAL A 198 -10.34 12.83 -10.71
CA VAL A 198 -11.64 12.34 -11.22
C VAL A 198 -12.66 12.33 -10.10
N GLY A 199 -13.95 12.45 -10.43
CA GLY A 199 -15.02 12.34 -9.43
C GLY A 199 -15.05 10.96 -8.76
N THR A 200 -15.53 10.90 -7.52
CA THR A 200 -15.57 9.64 -6.72
C THR A 200 -16.35 8.53 -7.45
N ALA A 201 -17.40 8.90 -8.20
CA ALA A 201 -18.18 7.93 -8.98
C ALA A 201 -17.39 7.28 -10.14
N GLU A 202 -16.36 7.96 -10.64
CA GLU A 202 -15.55 7.52 -11.77
C GLU A 202 -14.26 6.83 -11.37
N GLU A 203 -13.90 6.87 -10.08
CA GLU A 203 -12.61 6.39 -9.54
C GLU A 203 -12.28 4.96 -10.00
N LYS A 204 -13.23 4.03 -9.87
CA LYS A 204 -13.04 2.63 -10.28
C LYS A 204 -12.74 2.52 -11.77
N HIS A 205 -13.53 3.15 -12.61
CA HIS A 205 -13.37 3.11 -14.06
C HIS A 205 -12.07 3.80 -14.50
N PHE A 206 -11.71 4.88 -13.84
CA PHE A 206 -10.43 5.55 -14.08
C PHE A 206 -9.24 4.64 -13.77
N LEU A 207 -9.23 3.96 -12.64
CA LEU A 207 -8.14 3.05 -12.28
C LEU A 207 -8.07 1.83 -13.20
N GLU A 208 -9.22 1.29 -13.64
CA GLU A 208 -9.29 0.23 -14.65
C GLU A 208 -8.73 0.72 -16.00
N PHE A 209 -9.03 1.96 -16.39
CA PHE A 209 -8.46 2.59 -17.57
C PHE A 209 -6.94 2.75 -17.45
N VAL A 210 -6.43 3.26 -16.32
CA VAL A 210 -4.99 3.38 -16.08
C VAL A 210 -4.33 2.00 -16.14
N GLN A 211 -4.93 0.97 -15.54
CA GLN A 211 -4.44 -0.40 -15.63
C GLN A 211 -4.35 -0.89 -17.08
N THR A 212 -5.36 -0.60 -17.90
CA THR A 212 -5.35 -0.90 -19.34
C THR A 212 -4.19 -0.21 -20.07
N CYS A 213 -3.93 1.08 -19.75
CA CYS A 213 -2.81 1.81 -20.31
C CYS A 213 -1.44 1.14 -20.04
N PHE A 214 -1.30 0.45 -18.91
CA PHE A 214 -0.09 -0.28 -18.52
C PHE A 214 -0.09 -1.77 -18.89
N SER A 215 -1.10 -2.29 -19.59
CA SER A 215 -1.27 -3.73 -19.86
C SER A 215 -0.05 -4.35 -20.57
N GLN A 216 0.59 -3.60 -21.48
CA GLN A 216 1.80 -4.00 -22.16
C GLN A 216 2.85 -2.88 -22.07
N LYS A 217 3.74 -2.95 -21.08
CA LYS A 217 4.71 -1.89 -20.74
C LYS A 217 5.57 -1.41 -21.92
N ARG A 218 5.93 -2.32 -22.84
CA ARG A 218 6.79 -1.98 -24.02
C ARG A 218 6.02 -1.40 -25.22
N LYS A 219 4.70 -1.35 -25.16
CA LYS A 219 3.84 -0.82 -26.23
C LYS A 219 3.46 0.63 -25.98
N THR A 220 3.08 1.32 -27.05
CA THR A 220 2.53 2.68 -26.95
C THR A 220 1.14 2.67 -26.30
N LEU A 221 0.70 3.81 -25.78
CA LEU A 221 -0.68 3.99 -25.28
C LEU A 221 -1.70 3.58 -26.33
N ARG A 222 -1.53 4.04 -27.58
CA ARG A 222 -2.40 3.65 -28.70
C ARG A 222 -2.61 2.15 -28.74
N ASN A 223 -1.54 1.36 -28.74
CA ASN A 223 -1.62 -0.10 -28.83
C ASN A 223 -2.33 -0.74 -27.62
N ASN A 224 -2.16 -0.20 -26.41
CA ASN A 224 -2.83 -0.69 -25.22
C ASN A 224 -4.32 -0.34 -25.23
N LEU A 225 -4.67 0.84 -25.74
CA LEU A 225 -6.04 1.36 -25.75
C LEU A 225 -6.92 0.78 -26.88
N LEU A 226 -6.33 0.12 -27.89
CA LEU A 226 -7.08 -0.61 -28.92
C LEU A 226 -7.99 -1.71 -28.33
N ALA A 227 -7.74 -2.15 -27.09
CA ALA A 227 -8.62 -3.08 -26.37
C ALA A 227 -9.95 -2.46 -25.95
N ILE A 228 -10.08 -1.13 -25.90
CA ILE A 228 -11.24 -0.44 -25.34
C ILE A 228 -11.83 0.64 -26.27
N ALA A 229 -11.12 1.06 -27.32
CA ALA A 229 -11.59 2.08 -28.23
C ALA A 229 -11.07 1.86 -29.66
N SER A 230 -11.76 2.45 -30.66
CA SER A 230 -11.31 2.45 -32.05
C SER A 230 -10.06 3.31 -32.23
N ASP A 231 -9.23 2.94 -33.22
CA ASP A 231 -7.99 3.65 -33.55
C ASP A 231 -8.20 5.15 -33.81
N LYS A 232 -9.25 5.49 -34.54
CA LYS A 232 -9.63 6.88 -34.82
C LYS A 232 -9.91 7.66 -33.54
N LYS A 233 -10.74 7.10 -32.63
CA LYS A 233 -11.09 7.74 -31.35
C LYS A 233 -9.86 7.92 -30.46
N ILE A 234 -8.95 6.93 -30.43
CA ILE A 234 -7.70 7.02 -29.68
C ILE A 234 -6.83 8.16 -30.22
N HIS A 235 -6.68 8.28 -31.54
CA HIS A 235 -5.88 9.33 -32.16
C HIS A 235 -6.40 10.73 -31.85
N GLU A 236 -7.70 10.92 -31.94
CA GLU A 236 -8.37 12.16 -31.57
C GLU A 236 -8.19 12.49 -30.08
N ALA A 237 -8.36 11.48 -29.20
CA ALA A 237 -8.20 11.65 -27.76
C ALA A 237 -6.76 12.02 -27.35
N LEU A 238 -5.75 11.39 -27.96
CA LEU A 238 -4.34 11.74 -27.75
C LEU A 238 -4.05 13.19 -28.17
N ALA A 239 -4.54 13.60 -29.34
CA ALA A 239 -4.36 14.97 -29.83
C ALA A 239 -5.01 16.01 -28.92
N VAL A 240 -6.27 15.79 -28.51
CA VAL A 240 -6.99 16.67 -27.59
C VAL A 240 -6.31 16.75 -26.21
N SER A 241 -5.72 15.66 -25.75
CA SER A 241 -4.99 15.60 -24.49
C SER A 241 -3.55 16.13 -24.58
N ALA A 242 -3.13 16.69 -25.73
CA ALA A 242 -1.78 17.17 -26.01
C ALA A 242 -0.68 16.09 -25.79
N LEU A 243 -1.01 14.83 -26.08
CA LEU A 243 -0.11 13.70 -25.98
C LEU A 243 0.44 13.31 -27.35
N ARG A 244 1.70 12.86 -27.37
CA ARG A 244 2.34 12.39 -28.60
C ARG A 244 1.68 11.08 -29.07
N PRO A 245 1.59 10.83 -30.40
CA PRO A 245 1.03 9.59 -30.94
C PRO A 245 1.79 8.32 -30.51
N ASP A 246 3.09 8.45 -30.21
CA ASP A 246 3.99 7.40 -29.78
C ASP A 246 4.16 7.32 -28.25
N ALA A 247 3.42 8.13 -27.48
CA ALA A 247 3.49 8.19 -26.03
C ALA A 247 3.27 6.80 -25.39
N ARG A 248 3.99 6.56 -24.29
CA ARG A 248 3.83 5.35 -23.45
C ARG A 248 3.22 5.72 -22.11
N ALA A 249 2.55 4.74 -21.48
CA ALA A 249 1.90 4.96 -20.19
C ALA A 249 2.87 5.47 -19.11
N GLU A 250 4.11 5.00 -19.10
CA GLU A 250 5.12 5.41 -18.12
C GLU A 250 5.51 6.89 -18.19
N GLN A 251 5.14 7.59 -19.25
CA GLN A 251 5.43 9.01 -19.45
C GLN A 251 4.34 9.94 -18.91
N LEU A 252 3.16 9.39 -18.60
CA LEU A 252 2.01 10.21 -18.22
C LEU A 252 1.93 10.43 -16.71
N THR A 253 1.62 11.67 -16.37
CA THR A 253 1.15 12.06 -15.02
C THR A 253 -0.31 11.64 -14.81
N LEU A 254 -0.76 11.58 -13.56
CA LEU A 254 -2.17 11.29 -13.24
C LEU A 254 -3.16 12.28 -13.89
N PRO A 255 -2.91 13.61 -13.89
CA PRO A 255 -3.77 14.55 -14.62
C PRO A 255 -3.84 14.27 -16.13
N GLN A 256 -2.75 13.85 -16.76
CA GLN A 256 -2.76 13.49 -18.19
C GLN A 256 -3.55 12.20 -18.44
N PHE A 257 -3.46 11.21 -17.55
CA PHE A 257 -4.35 10.04 -17.61
C PHE A 257 -5.82 10.44 -17.46
N ALA A 258 -6.16 11.37 -16.56
CA ALA A 258 -7.53 11.84 -16.38
C ALA A 258 -8.06 12.60 -17.60
N ALA A 259 -7.24 13.45 -18.21
CA ALA A 259 -7.59 14.15 -19.45
C ALA A 259 -7.89 13.16 -20.57
N LEU A 260 -7.04 12.13 -20.74
CA LEU A 260 -7.22 11.09 -21.76
C LEU A 260 -8.45 10.21 -21.47
N PHE A 261 -8.66 9.84 -20.20
CA PHE A 261 -9.85 9.10 -19.75
C PHE A 261 -11.14 9.85 -20.11
N ALA A 262 -11.21 11.13 -19.82
CA ALA A 262 -12.40 11.96 -20.10
C ALA A 262 -12.76 12.01 -21.61
N GLN A 263 -11.78 11.84 -22.52
CA GLN A 263 -12.02 11.78 -23.97
C GLN A 263 -12.51 10.39 -24.43
N LEU A 264 -12.10 9.33 -23.73
CA LEU A 264 -12.38 7.93 -24.14
C LEU A 264 -13.61 7.34 -23.42
N ALA A 265 -13.93 7.80 -22.22
CA ALA A 265 -15.09 7.35 -21.45
C ALA A 265 -16.45 7.91 -21.94
N ARG A 266 -16.40 8.90 -22.83
CA ARG A 266 -17.56 9.43 -23.53
C ARG A 266 -17.78 8.59 -24.81
#